data_7b03084430dd7dd84bb63b45c54e5ec0
#
_entry.id   7b03084430dd7dd84bb63b45c54e5ec0
#
_cell.length_a   1.000
_cell.length_b   1.000
_cell.length_c   1.000
_cell.angle_alpha   90.00
_cell.angle_beta   90.00
_cell.angle_gamma   90.00
#
_symmetry.space_group_name_H-M   'P 1'
#
loop_
_entity.id
_entity.type
_entity.pdbx_description
1 polymer ?
#
loop_
_entity_poly.entity_id
_entity_poly.type
_entity_poly.pdbx_seq_one_letter_code
_entity_poly.pdbx_strand_id
1 'polypeptide(L)'
;MFENIKAIFFDFDDTLQSRAGAFRIYCSDFLSRYFPAIQGEAKEARMDEMEAHVDGGYKSREEYWPEMIALWGWQDAPDLDTLVADFNTNFGKNVVMLEGSIETLKALKARGYLLGMVTNGNSLLQNTKLDTAGIRDLFDMAVVSDDIGIWKPDKGIFEYAMKTLGVTPEESLFVGDHPINDIQGALGAGMHAVWVDYGSFAGQATPGVPVVKNVSEILKILKG
;
A
#
# COMPACT_ATOMS: atom_id res chain seq x y z
N MET A 1 -23.17 -1.08 -13.72
CA MET A 1 -22.78 -1.92 -12.57
C MET A 1 -22.57 -1.05 -11.34
N PHE A 2 -21.90 0.07 -11.44
CA PHE A 2 -21.71 1.03 -10.35
C PHE A 2 -22.50 2.31 -10.65
N GLU A 3 -23.78 2.29 -10.31
CA GLU A 3 -24.67 3.44 -10.46
C GLU A 3 -24.63 4.24 -9.13
N ASN A 4 -24.60 5.55 -9.21
CA ASN A 4 -24.64 6.46 -8.07
C ASN A 4 -23.35 6.52 -7.20
N ILE A 5 -22.19 6.03 -7.65
CA ILE A 5 -20.94 6.21 -6.91
C ILE A 5 -20.58 7.69 -6.84
N LYS A 6 -20.31 8.18 -5.63
CA LYS A 6 -19.86 9.55 -5.34
C LYS A 6 -18.42 9.57 -4.84
N ALA A 7 -17.99 8.54 -4.11
CA ALA A 7 -16.64 8.45 -3.56
C ALA A 7 -15.95 7.14 -3.97
N ILE A 8 -14.67 7.24 -4.28
CA ILE A 8 -13.81 6.10 -4.58
C ILE A 8 -12.67 6.11 -3.58
N PHE A 9 -12.55 4.99 -2.87
CA PHE A 9 -11.52 4.77 -1.87
C PHE A 9 -10.47 3.81 -2.42
N PHE A 10 -9.21 4.12 -2.17
CA PHE A 10 -8.08 3.31 -2.63
C PHE A 10 -7.27 2.80 -1.45
N ASP A 11 -6.82 1.56 -1.52
CA ASP A 11 -5.60 1.17 -0.86
C ASP A 11 -4.38 1.82 -1.53
N PHE A 12 -3.22 1.77 -0.88
CA PHE A 12 -2.02 2.43 -1.39
C PHE A 12 -0.96 1.44 -1.89
N ASP A 13 -0.46 0.56 -1.00
CA ASP A 13 0.60 -0.39 -1.32
C ASP A 13 0.06 -1.50 -2.24
N ASP A 14 0.74 -1.76 -3.37
CA ASP A 14 0.36 -2.73 -4.40
C ASP A 14 -1.01 -2.47 -5.07
N THR A 15 -1.59 -1.29 -4.83
CA THR A 15 -2.77 -0.77 -5.53
C THR A 15 -2.42 0.46 -6.38
N LEU A 16 -1.77 1.46 -5.79
CA LEU A 16 -1.35 2.69 -6.45
C LEU A 16 0.17 2.78 -6.62
N GLN A 17 0.94 2.13 -5.75
CA GLN A 17 2.39 2.06 -5.81
C GLN A 17 2.87 0.62 -5.62
N SER A 18 4.04 0.30 -6.17
CA SER A 18 4.69 -1.01 -6.01
C SER A 18 5.46 -1.06 -4.70
N ARG A 19 4.97 -1.81 -3.72
CA ARG A 19 5.66 -2.04 -2.46
C ARG A 19 6.99 -2.76 -2.66
N ALA A 20 7.01 -3.78 -3.51
CA ALA A 20 8.23 -4.52 -3.82
C ALA A 20 9.28 -3.62 -4.49
N GLY A 21 8.87 -2.80 -5.49
CA GLY A 21 9.78 -1.87 -6.14
C GLY A 21 10.37 -0.83 -5.17
N ALA A 22 9.54 -0.27 -4.30
CA ALA A 22 9.97 0.67 -3.26
C ALA A 22 10.92 0.00 -2.25
N PHE A 23 10.63 -1.26 -1.87
CA PHE A 23 11.47 -2.01 -0.93
C PHE A 23 12.83 -2.32 -1.53
N ARG A 24 12.92 -2.67 -2.81
CA ARG A 24 14.18 -2.90 -3.49
C ARG A 24 15.09 -1.65 -3.50
N ILE A 25 14.51 -0.46 -3.72
CA ILE A 25 15.25 0.80 -3.60
C ILE A 25 15.75 1.00 -2.16
N TYR A 26 14.89 0.78 -1.17
CA TYR A 26 15.27 0.83 0.24
C TYR A 26 16.42 -0.13 0.57
N CYS A 27 16.37 -1.38 0.08
CA CYS A 27 17.44 -2.36 0.28
C CYS A 27 18.77 -1.86 -0.29
N SER A 28 18.75 -1.29 -1.50
CA SER A 28 19.96 -0.71 -2.10
C SER A 28 20.54 0.43 -1.27
N ASP A 29 19.67 1.34 -0.79
CA ASP A 29 20.09 2.47 0.03
C ASP A 29 20.58 2.03 1.42
N PHE A 30 19.90 1.07 2.03
CA PHE A 30 20.28 0.46 3.29
C PHE A 30 21.68 -0.15 3.20
N LEU A 31 21.92 -1.00 2.19
CA LEU A 31 23.23 -1.61 1.97
C LEU A 31 24.33 -0.58 1.70
N SER A 32 24.01 0.51 1.02
CA SER A 32 24.97 1.59 0.79
C SER A 32 25.39 2.32 2.09
N ARG A 33 24.49 2.41 3.06
CA ARG A 33 24.75 3.04 4.36
C ARG A 33 25.51 2.11 5.32
N TYR A 34 25.07 0.87 5.42
CA TYR A 34 25.59 -0.07 6.43
C TYR A 34 26.70 -0.99 5.91
N PHE A 35 26.75 -1.23 4.60
CA PHE A 35 27.68 -2.14 3.95
C PHE A 35 28.32 -1.51 2.69
N PRO A 36 28.97 -0.34 2.80
CA PRO A 36 29.44 0.42 1.61
C PRO A 36 30.49 -0.32 0.78
N ALA A 37 31.15 -1.32 1.36
CA ALA A 37 32.14 -2.16 0.65
C ALA A 37 31.47 -3.21 -0.27
N ILE A 38 30.19 -3.54 -0.06
CA ILE A 38 29.46 -4.52 -0.89
C ILE A 38 28.93 -3.80 -2.14
N GLN A 39 29.37 -4.24 -3.32
CA GLN A 39 29.02 -3.64 -4.61
C GLN A 39 28.72 -4.72 -5.67
N GLY A 40 28.13 -4.30 -6.80
CA GLY A 40 27.86 -5.17 -7.95
C GLY A 40 26.99 -6.37 -7.60
N GLU A 41 27.33 -7.54 -8.14
CA GLU A 41 26.58 -8.78 -7.94
C GLU A 41 26.40 -9.18 -6.47
N ALA A 42 27.39 -8.89 -5.61
CA ALA A 42 27.29 -9.17 -4.19
C ALA A 42 26.22 -8.29 -3.50
N LYS A 43 26.04 -7.05 -3.96
CA LYS A 43 24.98 -6.15 -3.48
C LYS A 43 23.61 -6.65 -3.93
N GLU A 44 23.47 -7.04 -5.20
CA GLU A 44 22.23 -7.61 -5.73
C GLU A 44 21.82 -8.86 -4.95
N ALA A 45 22.76 -9.79 -4.70
CA ALA A 45 22.48 -10.99 -3.91
C ALA A 45 21.99 -10.66 -2.48
N ARG A 46 22.56 -9.64 -1.83
CA ARG A 46 22.08 -9.18 -0.51
C ARG A 46 20.70 -8.56 -0.58
N MET A 47 20.39 -7.80 -1.64
CA MET A 47 19.05 -7.26 -1.85
C MET A 47 18.02 -8.38 -2.04
N ASP A 48 18.36 -9.43 -2.81
CA ASP A 48 17.51 -10.60 -3.00
C ASP A 48 17.24 -11.34 -1.68
N GLU A 49 18.28 -11.48 -0.83
CA GLU A 49 18.11 -12.03 0.53
C GLU A 49 17.15 -11.18 1.39
N MET A 50 17.29 -9.86 1.36
CA MET A 50 16.38 -8.96 2.07
C MET A 50 14.93 -9.10 1.59
N GLU A 51 14.72 -9.18 0.28
CA GLU A 51 13.39 -9.36 -0.32
C GLU A 51 12.78 -10.71 0.02
N ALA A 52 13.57 -11.78 0.01
CA ALA A 52 13.11 -13.13 0.32
C ALA A 52 12.63 -13.29 1.78
N HIS A 53 13.18 -12.50 2.71
CA HIS A 53 12.86 -12.61 4.13
C HIS A 53 11.77 -11.64 4.61
N VAL A 54 11.33 -10.69 3.78
CA VAL A 54 10.35 -9.67 4.19
C VAL A 54 8.90 -10.16 4.20
N ASP A 55 8.65 -11.35 3.67
CA ASP A 55 7.32 -12.00 3.57
C ASP A 55 6.26 -11.05 2.98
N GLY A 56 6.52 -10.55 1.75
CA GLY A 56 5.64 -9.60 1.10
C GLY A 56 5.42 -8.31 1.89
N GLY A 57 6.18 -8.12 2.98
CA GLY A 57 6.08 -6.99 3.91
C GLY A 57 5.15 -7.20 5.10
N TYR A 58 4.63 -8.41 5.30
CA TYR A 58 3.79 -8.76 6.45
C TYR A 58 4.59 -9.13 7.70
N LYS A 59 5.86 -9.56 7.55
CA LYS A 59 6.74 -9.82 8.69
C LYS A 59 7.01 -8.52 9.45
N SER A 60 6.87 -8.55 10.77
CA SER A 60 7.21 -7.41 11.63
C SER A 60 8.70 -7.06 11.52
N ARG A 61 9.06 -5.81 11.76
CA ARG A 61 10.48 -5.41 11.71
C ARG A 61 11.26 -5.98 12.88
N GLU A 62 10.58 -6.24 13.99
CA GLU A 62 11.11 -6.89 15.19
C GLU A 62 11.48 -8.36 14.95
N GLU A 63 10.82 -9.03 14.01
CA GLU A 63 11.17 -10.40 13.58
C GLU A 63 12.19 -10.39 12.44
N TYR A 64 12.03 -9.47 11.51
CA TYR A 64 12.85 -9.38 10.29
C TYR A 64 14.33 -9.09 10.60
N TRP A 65 14.62 -8.06 11.40
CA TRP A 65 16.00 -7.65 11.62
C TRP A 65 16.85 -8.67 12.38
N PRO A 66 16.38 -9.34 13.45
CA PRO A 66 17.13 -10.42 14.08
C PRO A 66 17.49 -11.56 13.11
N GLU A 67 16.58 -11.93 12.20
CA GLU A 67 16.86 -12.95 11.17
C GLU A 67 17.95 -12.49 10.20
N MET A 68 17.87 -11.24 9.72
CA MET A 68 18.88 -10.70 8.80
C MET A 68 20.25 -10.56 9.46
N ILE A 69 20.31 -10.13 10.73
CA ILE A 69 21.56 -10.05 11.50
C ILE A 69 22.19 -11.44 11.63
N ALA A 70 21.38 -12.45 11.96
CA ALA A 70 21.85 -13.84 12.08
C ALA A 70 22.32 -14.41 10.74
N LEU A 71 21.53 -14.21 9.68
CA LEU A 71 21.85 -14.67 8.32
C LEU A 71 23.18 -14.11 7.82
N TRP A 72 23.44 -12.83 8.08
CA TRP A 72 24.64 -12.15 7.62
C TRP A 72 25.83 -12.27 8.57
N GLY A 73 25.64 -12.81 9.78
CA GLY A 73 26.66 -12.81 10.84
C GLY A 73 27.14 -11.41 11.18
N TRP A 74 26.23 -10.43 11.18
CA TRP A 74 26.55 -9.01 11.34
C TRP A 74 26.87 -8.69 12.79
N GLN A 75 28.17 -8.71 13.14
CA GLN A 75 28.65 -8.58 14.53
C GLN A 75 28.44 -7.17 15.13
N ASP A 76 28.64 -6.14 14.31
CA ASP A 76 28.52 -4.74 14.75
C ASP A 76 27.17 -4.14 14.32
N ALA A 77 26.12 -4.96 14.29
CA ALA A 77 24.79 -4.48 13.95
C ALA A 77 24.31 -3.42 14.95
N PRO A 78 23.66 -2.35 14.47
CA PRO A 78 22.93 -1.45 15.36
C PRO A 78 21.89 -2.22 16.19
N ASP A 79 21.45 -1.61 17.30
CA ASP A 79 20.34 -2.18 18.05
C ASP A 79 19.04 -2.22 17.25
N LEU A 80 18.11 -3.06 17.69
CA LEU A 80 16.86 -3.29 16.98
C LEU A 80 16.05 -2.02 16.78
N ASP A 81 15.96 -1.18 17.82
CA ASP A 81 15.19 0.08 17.78
C ASP A 81 15.77 1.02 16.70
N THR A 82 17.09 1.09 16.58
CA THR A 82 17.78 1.86 15.54
C THR A 82 17.43 1.34 14.14
N LEU A 83 17.41 0.03 13.92
CA LEU A 83 17.10 -0.58 12.63
C LEU A 83 15.61 -0.41 12.27
N VAL A 84 14.72 -0.52 13.24
CA VAL A 84 13.28 -0.26 13.05
C VAL A 84 13.03 1.22 12.73
N ALA A 85 13.71 2.13 13.44
CA ALA A 85 13.63 3.57 13.16
C ALA A 85 14.19 3.94 11.79
N ASP A 86 15.30 3.32 11.38
CA ASP A 86 15.86 3.48 10.02
C ASP A 86 14.85 3.08 8.96
N PHE A 87 14.20 1.92 9.13
CA PHE A 87 13.19 1.45 8.20
C PHE A 87 12.01 2.43 8.12
N ASN A 88 11.41 2.78 9.26
CA ASN A 88 10.25 3.67 9.29
C ASN A 88 10.54 5.06 8.70
N THR A 89 11.78 5.55 8.87
CA THR A 89 12.20 6.87 8.37
C THR A 89 12.56 6.86 6.89
N ASN A 90 13.25 5.81 6.43
CA ASN A 90 13.87 5.82 5.10
C ASN A 90 13.07 5.04 4.05
N PHE A 91 12.31 3.99 4.44
CA PHE A 91 11.48 3.26 3.48
C PHE A 91 10.39 4.15 2.87
N GLY A 92 9.76 5.00 3.65
CA GLY A 92 8.73 5.93 3.16
C GLY A 92 9.21 6.94 2.11
N LYS A 93 10.52 7.17 2.01
CA LYS A 93 11.12 8.05 1.00
C LYS A 93 11.27 7.38 -0.37
N ASN A 94 11.01 6.08 -0.46
CA ASN A 94 11.15 5.29 -1.67
C ASN A 94 9.74 4.88 -2.12
N VAL A 95 9.23 5.55 -3.14
CA VAL A 95 7.90 5.26 -3.72
C VAL A 95 8.07 4.99 -5.21
N VAL A 96 7.46 3.90 -5.66
CA VAL A 96 7.41 3.53 -7.08
C VAL A 96 5.94 3.47 -7.49
N MET A 97 5.43 4.57 -8.03
CA MET A 97 4.04 4.62 -8.50
C MET A 97 3.81 3.61 -9.61
N LEU A 98 2.72 2.87 -9.55
CA LEU A 98 2.30 1.97 -10.62
C LEU A 98 1.83 2.78 -11.83
N GLU A 99 2.08 2.24 -13.02
CA GLU A 99 1.73 2.90 -14.27
C GLU A 99 0.24 3.27 -14.33
N GLY A 100 -0.06 4.50 -14.68
CA GLY A 100 -1.41 5.01 -14.82
C GLY A 100 -2.11 5.39 -13.51
N SER A 101 -1.49 5.17 -12.33
CA SER A 101 -2.12 5.48 -11.03
C SER A 101 -2.43 6.96 -10.88
N ILE A 102 -1.45 7.83 -11.14
CA ILE A 102 -1.62 9.28 -10.98
C ILE A 102 -2.64 9.82 -11.98
N GLU A 103 -2.55 9.37 -13.24
CA GLU A 103 -3.47 9.76 -14.31
C GLU A 103 -4.89 9.33 -13.99
N THR A 104 -5.06 8.14 -13.40
CA THR A 104 -6.35 7.62 -12.96
C THR A 104 -6.97 8.49 -11.87
N LEU A 105 -6.21 8.82 -10.82
CA LEU A 105 -6.68 9.69 -9.75
C LEU A 105 -7.09 11.06 -10.29
N LYS A 106 -6.28 11.67 -11.14
CA LYS A 106 -6.61 12.96 -11.79
C LYS A 106 -7.86 12.87 -12.65
N ALA A 107 -8.02 11.81 -13.43
CA ALA A 107 -9.18 11.60 -14.28
C ALA A 107 -10.47 11.41 -13.47
N LEU A 108 -10.41 10.67 -12.36
CA LEU A 108 -11.55 10.49 -11.46
C LEU A 108 -11.95 11.80 -10.77
N LYS A 109 -10.97 12.56 -10.29
CA LYS A 109 -11.23 13.89 -9.72
C LYS A 109 -11.85 14.84 -10.73
N ALA A 110 -11.38 14.83 -11.97
CA ALA A 110 -11.95 15.62 -13.07
C ALA A 110 -13.41 15.21 -13.44
N ARG A 111 -13.80 13.95 -13.15
CA ARG A 111 -15.17 13.46 -13.29
C ARG A 111 -16.06 13.81 -12.09
N GLY A 112 -15.52 14.48 -11.06
CA GLY A 112 -16.25 14.92 -9.88
C GLY A 112 -16.39 13.90 -8.77
N TYR A 113 -15.65 12.78 -8.80
CA TYR A 113 -15.61 11.83 -7.69
C TYR A 113 -14.81 12.40 -6.50
N LEU A 114 -15.30 12.15 -5.29
CA LEU A 114 -14.50 12.29 -4.08
C LEU A 114 -13.51 11.14 -4.01
N LEU A 115 -12.26 11.43 -3.64
CA LEU A 115 -11.21 10.40 -3.52
C LEU A 115 -10.77 10.26 -2.08
N GLY A 116 -10.80 9.02 -1.56
CA GLY A 116 -10.27 8.65 -0.25
C GLY A 116 -9.10 7.69 -0.38
N MET A 117 -8.13 7.77 0.52
CA MET A 117 -7.12 6.73 0.70
C MET A 117 -7.31 6.07 2.06
N VAL A 118 -7.31 4.74 2.08
CA VAL A 118 -7.44 3.93 3.30
C VAL A 118 -6.36 2.85 3.28
N THR A 119 -5.32 3.02 4.09
CA THR A 119 -4.15 2.14 4.07
C THR A 119 -3.81 1.59 5.45
N ASN A 120 -3.43 0.31 5.50
CA ASN A 120 -2.86 -0.30 6.70
C ASN A 120 -1.36 0.03 6.79
N GLY A 121 -0.88 0.35 7.99
CA GLY A 121 0.53 0.53 8.24
C GLY A 121 0.85 1.55 9.32
N ASN A 122 2.15 1.76 9.56
CA ASN A 122 2.65 2.75 10.50
C ASN A 122 2.37 4.17 9.99
N SER A 123 1.92 5.05 10.88
CA SER A 123 1.52 6.43 10.55
C SER A 123 2.64 7.22 9.87
N LEU A 124 3.83 7.27 10.47
CA LEU A 124 4.97 7.99 9.91
C LEU A 124 5.32 7.48 8.51
N LEU A 125 5.38 6.16 8.35
CA LEU A 125 5.77 5.51 7.11
C LEU A 125 4.77 5.82 5.97
N GLN A 126 3.48 5.58 6.19
CA GLN A 126 2.47 5.75 5.14
C GLN A 126 2.27 7.23 4.78
N ASN A 127 2.29 8.12 5.76
CA ASN A 127 2.23 9.57 5.51
C ASN A 127 3.45 10.06 4.73
N THR A 128 4.66 9.58 5.07
CA THR A 128 5.88 9.92 4.31
C THR A 128 5.79 9.43 2.86
N LYS A 129 5.30 8.21 2.62
CA LYS A 129 5.09 7.69 1.25
C LYS A 129 4.11 8.57 0.45
N LEU A 130 3.01 8.97 1.06
CA LEU A 130 1.99 9.80 0.41
C LEU A 130 2.56 11.16 0.00
N ASP A 131 3.36 11.78 0.88
CA ASP A 131 4.03 13.05 0.59
C ASP A 131 5.12 12.89 -0.47
N THR A 132 5.93 11.82 -0.38
CA THR A 132 6.98 11.51 -1.36
C THR A 132 6.40 11.26 -2.75
N ALA A 133 5.24 10.58 -2.83
CA ALA A 133 4.54 10.36 -4.09
C ALA A 133 3.97 11.65 -4.71
N GLY A 134 3.83 12.73 -3.92
CA GLY A 134 3.26 13.99 -4.37
C GLY A 134 1.79 13.91 -4.77
N ILE A 135 1.03 12.98 -4.19
CA ILE A 135 -0.36 12.71 -4.55
C ILE A 135 -1.36 13.07 -3.44
N ARG A 136 -0.89 13.55 -2.29
CA ARG A 136 -1.75 13.89 -1.14
C ARG A 136 -2.90 14.81 -1.54
N ASP A 137 -2.62 15.84 -2.32
CA ASP A 137 -3.61 16.84 -2.75
C ASP A 137 -4.65 16.30 -3.76
N LEU A 138 -4.45 15.08 -4.26
CA LEU A 138 -5.44 14.40 -5.09
C LEU A 138 -6.56 13.78 -4.25
N PHE A 139 -6.33 13.53 -2.97
CA PHE A 139 -7.29 12.92 -2.07
C PHE A 139 -8.05 13.98 -1.25
N ASP A 140 -9.34 13.78 -1.10
CA ASP A 140 -10.21 14.60 -0.23
C ASP A 140 -10.08 14.13 1.24
N MET A 141 -9.61 12.89 1.45
CA MET A 141 -9.21 12.38 2.75
C MET A 141 -8.19 11.24 2.60
N ALA A 142 -7.33 11.09 3.59
CA ALA A 142 -6.45 9.93 3.75
C ALA A 142 -6.50 9.47 5.21
N VAL A 143 -6.63 8.16 5.40
CA VAL A 143 -6.55 7.54 6.72
C VAL A 143 -5.54 6.41 6.70
N VAL A 144 -4.64 6.43 7.67
CA VAL A 144 -3.73 5.34 8.00
C VAL A 144 -4.27 4.61 9.22
N SER A 145 -4.27 3.29 9.19
CA SER A 145 -4.82 2.46 10.29
C SER A 145 -4.24 2.81 11.65
N ASP A 146 -2.95 3.09 11.71
CA ASP A 146 -2.23 3.46 12.94
C ASP A 146 -2.75 4.78 13.55
N ASP A 147 -3.18 5.75 12.72
CA ASP A 147 -3.69 7.05 13.18
C ASP A 147 -4.98 6.92 14.00
N ILE A 148 -5.78 5.90 13.73
CA ILE A 148 -7.09 5.69 14.37
C ILE A 148 -7.18 4.40 15.17
N GLY A 149 -6.12 3.58 15.18
CA GLY A 149 -6.08 2.30 15.89
C GLY A 149 -7.01 1.22 15.33
N ILE A 150 -7.43 1.33 14.07
CA ILE A 150 -8.32 0.37 13.40
C ILE A 150 -7.72 -0.03 12.06
N TRP A 151 -7.56 -1.33 11.85
CA TRP A 151 -6.94 -1.91 10.65
C TRP A 151 -7.95 -2.61 9.74
N LYS A 152 -7.79 -2.50 8.42
CA LYS A 152 -8.49 -3.38 7.49
C LYS A 152 -8.15 -4.85 7.80
N PRO A 153 -9.10 -5.78 7.81
CA PRO A 153 -10.45 -5.70 7.25
C PRO A 153 -11.54 -5.26 8.24
N ASP A 154 -11.21 -4.71 9.43
CA ASP A 154 -12.26 -4.23 10.34
C ASP A 154 -13.10 -3.16 9.65
N LYS A 155 -14.44 -3.35 9.68
CA LYS A 155 -15.39 -2.44 9.04
C LYS A 155 -15.31 -1.00 9.56
N GLY A 156 -14.84 -0.80 10.78
CA GLY A 156 -14.73 0.49 11.42
C GLY A 156 -13.86 1.49 10.66
N ILE A 157 -12.78 1.02 9.98
CA ILE A 157 -11.94 1.93 9.18
C ILE A 157 -12.66 2.41 7.90
N PHE A 158 -13.46 1.54 7.28
CA PHE A 158 -14.27 1.91 6.10
C PHE A 158 -15.41 2.82 6.49
N GLU A 159 -16.11 2.53 7.61
CA GLU A 159 -17.17 3.38 8.17
C GLU A 159 -16.64 4.77 8.52
N TYR A 160 -15.44 4.84 9.13
CA TYR A 160 -14.74 6.10 9.40
C TYR A 160 -14.47 6.90 8.13
N ALA A 161 -13.95 6.23 7.08
CA ALA A 161 -13.64 6.85 5.80
C ALA A 161 -14.90 7.39 5.11
N MET A 162 -15.97 6.60 5.02
CA MET A 162 -17.25 7.03 4.44
C MET A 162 -17.86 8.21 5.20
N LYS A 163 -17.85 8.14 6.53
CA LYS A 163 -18.34 9.23 7.38
C LYS A 163 -17.56 10.52 7.15
N THR A 164 -16.26 10.44 6.99
CA THR A 164 -15.39 11.61 6.74
C THR A 164 -15.73 12.31 5.44
N LEU A 165 -16.05 11.56 4.38
CA LEU A 165 -16.47 12.12 3.08
C LEU A 165 -17.98 12.40 2.98
N GLY A 166 -18.77 12.03 3.99
CA GLY A 166 -20.22 12.25 4.00
C GLY A 166 -20.98 11.42 2.96
N VAL A 167 -20.53 10.19 2.69
CA VAL A 167 -21.14 9.27 1.71
C VAL A 167 -21.69 8.02 2.37
N THR A 168 -22.67 7.39 1.71
CA THR A 168 -23.23 6.11 2.16
C THR A 168 -22.43 4.92 1.58
N PRO A 169 -22.59 3.71 2.11
CA PRO A 169 -21.95 2.51 1.55
C PRO A 169 -22.28 2.30 0.07
N GLU A 170 -23.52 2.48 -0.34
CA GLU A 170 -24.00 2.32 -1.71
C GLU A 170 -23.44 3.36 -2.69
N GLU A 171 -22.99 4.50 -2.17
CA GLU A 171 -22.34 5.58 -2.92
C GLU A 171 -20.82 5.44 -2.95
N SER A 172 -20.28 4.37 -2.35
CA SER A 172 -18.86 4.17 -2.10
C SER A 172 -18.31 2.97 -2.87
N LEU A 173 -17.18 3.16 -3.52
CA LEU A 173 -16.41 2.10 -4.19
C LEU A 173 -15.03 1.99 -3.55
N PHE A 174 -14.63 0.80 -3.14
CA PHE A 174 -13.26 0.53 -2.69
C PHE A 174 -12.46 -0.16 -3.79
N VAL A 175 -11.23 0.26 -3.99
CA VAL A 175 -10.28 -0.30 -4.96
C VAL A 175 -9.02 -0.72 -4.22
N GLY A 176 -8.68 -2.00 -4.25
CA GLY A 176 -7.53 -2.53 -3.54
C GLY A 176 -7.06 -3.87 -4.10
N ASP A 177 -5.87 -4.30 -3.68
CA ASP A 177 -5.23 -5.54 -4.16
C ASP A 177 -5.45 -6.74 -3.22
N HIS A 178 -5.71 -6.49 -1.92
CA HIS A 178 -5.77 -7.56 -0.94
C HIS A 178 -7.19 -8.16 -0.82
N PRO A 179 -7.39 -9.46 -1.13
CA PRO A 179 -8.73 -10.07 -1.19
C PRO A 179 -9.49 -10.03 0.15
N ILE A 180 -8.79 -10.10 1.28
CA ILE A 180 -9.40 -10.06 2.61
C ILE A 180 -9.46 -8.62 3.13
N ASN A 181 -8.29 -7.96 3.25
CA ASN A 181 -8.23 -6.64 3.89
C ASN A 181 -9.05 -5.59 3.15
N ASP A 182 -8.96 -5.57 1.82
CA ASP A 182 -9.63 -4.56 1.00
C ASP A 182 -11.01 -5.00 0.56
N ILE A 183 -11.06 -6.15 -0.13
CA ILE A 183 -12.28 -6.55 -0.81
C ILE A 183 -13.34 -7.05 0.18
N GLN A 184 -13.00 -8.05 1.00
CA GLN A 184 -13.96 -8.56 2.00
C GLN A 184 -14.26 -7.50 3.06
N GLY A 185 -13.25 -6.69 3.48
CA GLY A 185 -13.44 -5.60 4.42
C GLY A 185 -14.43 -4.55 3.91
N ALA A 186 -14.26 -4.07 2.68
CA ALA A 186 -15.15 -3.09 2.06
C ALA A 186 -16.57 -3.65 1.86
N LEU A 187 -16.71 -4.88 1.35
CA LEU A 187 -17.99 -5.54 1.22
C LEU A 187 -18.68 -5.74 2.57
N GLY A 188 -17.91 -6.07 3.62
CA GLY A 188 -18.41 -6.19 5.00
C GLY A 188 -18.91 -4.87 5.59
N ALA A 189 -18.44 -3.74 5.09
CA ALA A 189 -18.93 -2.40 5.40
C ALA A 189 -20.07 -1.93 4.48
N GLY A 190 -20.53 -2.78 3.54
CA GLY A 190 -21.60 -2.50 2.60
C GLY A 190 -21.20 -1.70 1.36
N MET A 191 -19.92 -1.43 1.17
CA MET A 191 -19.39 -0.74 -0.01
C MET A 191 -19.39 -1.65 -1.24
N HIS A 192 -19.32 -1.04 -2.42
CA HIS A 192 -18.87 -1.74 -3.62
C HIS A 192 -17.35 -1.96 -3.58
N ALA A 193 -16.86 -2.97 -4.33
CA ALA A 193 -15.44 -3.24 -4.41
C ALA A 193 -14.99 -3.56 -5.84
N VAL A 194 -13.74 -3.22 -6.17
CA VAL A 194 -13.01 -3.66 -7.36
C VAL A 194 -11.65 -4.18 -6.89
N TRP A 195 -11.32 -5.39 -7.32
CA TRP A 195 -10.04 -6.02 -6.98
C TRP A 195 -9.00 -5.75 -8.07
N VAL A 196 -7.85 -5.23 -7.65
CA VAL A 196 -6.68 -5.04 -8.52
C VAL A 196 -5.77 -6.26 -8.33
N ASP A 197 -5.74 -7.15 -9.31
CA ASP A 197 -4.99 -8.40 -9.23
C ASP A 197 -3.65 -8.30 -9.98
N TYR A 198 -2.58 -8.03 -9.25
CA TYR A 198 -1.20 -8.08 -9.75
C TYR A 198 -0.58 -9.48 -9.69
N GLY A 199 -1.34 -10.51 -9.28
CA GLY A 199 -0.90 -11.90 -9.24
C GLY A 199 -0.45 -12.40 -7.86
N SER A 200 -0.30 -11.53 -6.85
CA SER A 200 0.10 -11.92 -5.49
C SER A 200 -0.90 -12.85 -4.80
N PHE A 201 -2.18 -12.75 -5.15
CA PHE A 201 -3.27 -13.51 -4.56
C PHE A 201 -4.04 -14.34 -5.59
N ALA A 202 -3.34 -14.96 -6.53
CA ALA A 202 -3.95 -15.76 -7.60
C ALA A 202 -4.94 -16.81 -7.05
N GLY A 203 -6.13 -16.85 -7.65
CA GLY A 203 -7.18 -17.81 -7.26
C GLY A 203 -8.03 -17.40 -6.05
N GLN A 204 -7.81 -16.22 -5.46
CA GLN A 204 -8.55 -15.72 -4.29
C GLN A 204 -9.65 -14.69 -4.66
N ALA A 205 -10.06 -14.65 -5.93
CA ALA A 205 -11.10 -13.73 -6.38
C ALA A 205 -12.42 -13.96 -5.64
N THR A 206 -13.02 -12.87 -5.15
CA THR A 206 -14.35 -12.92 -4.54
C THR A 206 -15.42 -12.96 -5.63
N PRO A 207 -16.34 -13.95 -5.62
CA PRO A 207 -17.38 -14.05 -6.62
C PRO A 207 -18.23 -12.78 -6.74
N GLY A 208 -18.43 -12.30 -7.97
CA GLY A 208 -19.24 -11.10 -8.24
C GLY A 208 -18.49 -9.78 -8.12
N VAL A 209 -17.25 -9.78 -7.63
CA VAL A 209 -16.38 -8.59 -7.60
C VAL A 209 -15.64 -8.46 -8.93
N PRO A 210 -15.71 -7.31 -9.60
CA PRO A 210 -14.90 -7.06 -10.79
C PRO A 210 -13.41 -7.10 -10.46
N VAL A 211 -12.64 -7.72 -11.38
CA VAL A 211 -11.18 -7.85 -11.28
C VAL A 211 -10.55 -7.05 -12.41
N VAL A 212 -9.58 -6.24 -12.09
CA VAL A 212 -8.77 -5.47 -13.04
C VAL A 212 -7.29 -5.81 -12.84
N LYS A 213 -6.49 -5.67 -13.90
CA LYS A 213 -5.03 -5.90 -13.84
C LYS A 213 -4.25 -4.61 -13.61
N ASN A 214 -4.90 -3.48 -13.81
CA ASN A 214 -4.32 -2.17 -13.58
C ASN A 214 -5.41 -1.22 -13.09
N VAL A 215 -5.06 -0.34 -12.17
CA VAL A 215 -6.01 0.61 -11.58
C VAL A 215 -6.67 1.52 -12.63
N SER A 216 -5.99 1.80 -13.74
CA SER A 216 -6.55 2.62 -14.84
C SER A 216 -7.78 2.00 -15.50
N GLU A 217 -7.97 0.68 -15.39
CA GLU A 217 -9.13 0.01 -15.98
C GLU A 217 -10.45 0.36 -15.28
N ILE A 218 -10.39 0.89 -14.04
CA ILE A 218 -11.60 1.37 -13.34
C ILE A 218 -12.28 2.51 -14.09
N LEU A 219 -11.54 3.30 -14.87
CA LEU A 219 -12.10 4.37 -15.70
C LEU A 219 -13.08 3.87 -16.77
N LYS A 220 -12.97 2.59 -17.15
CA LYS A 220 -13.88 1.92 -18.11
C LYS A 220 -15.09 1.33 -17.42
N ILE A 221 -14.95 0.94 -16.16
CA ILE A 221 -16.01 0.32 -15.34
C ILE A 221 -16.97 1.40 -14.83
N LEU A 222 -16.41 2.55 -14.46
CA LEU A 222 -17.17 3.73 -14.03
C LEU A 222 -17.66 4.47 -15.29
N LYS A 223 -18.93 4.28 -15.61
CA LYS A 223 -19.57 5.08 -16.66
C LYS A 223 -19.67 6.53 -16.16
N GLY A 224 -19.10 7.46 -16.94
CA GLY A 224 -19.31 8.89 -16.74
C GLY A 224 -20.75 9.28 -16.97
#